data_c7500590857cb60e096bde67a7351674
#
_entry.id   c7500590857cb60e096bde67a7351674
#
_cell.length_a   1.000
_cell.length_b   1.000
_cell.length_c   1.000
_cell.angle_alpha   90.00
_cell.angle_beta   90.00
_cell.angle_gamma   90.00
#
_symmetry.space_group_name_H-M   'P 1'
#
loop_
_entity.id
_entity.type
_entity.pdbx_description
1 polymer ?
#
loop_
_entity_poly.entity_id
_entity_poly.type
_entity_poly.pdbx_seq_one_letter_code
_entity_poly.pdbx_strand_id
1 'polypeptide(L)'
;MEKTHWKKIVSDPNYLGEADFDEGEEKVATIAKVAQSETVVTAEGKSSKAVVHFAENLKPMILNVARSKAIEKVVGSPYFEDWPGTRIQLYIDHGIKAFGEIVSAVRVRPRKPAERPPVVCERCGKPIQGGGGKSADYVAAYTRKKYGAALCWECATEAAKPKDEVKEDAPDVQDEADAG
;
A
#
# COMPACT_ATOMS: atom_id res chain seq x y z
N MET A 1 24.51 -2.89 7.95
CA MET A 1 24.24 -3.57 6.67
C MET A 1 22.89 -4.26 6.80
N GLU A 2 21.97 -3.94 5.92
CA GLU A 2 20.66 -4.58 5.87
C GLU A 2 20.80 -5.98 5.29
N LYS A 3 20.33 -6.99 6.02
CA LYS A 3 20.44 -8.40 5.59
C LYS A 3 19.36 -8.69 4.56
N THR A 4 19.74 -9.06 3.34
CA THR A 4 18.78 -9.46 2.29
C THR A 4 18.58 -10.97 2.35
N HIS A 5 17.33 -11.40 2.53
CA HIS A 5 17.00 -12.82 2.54
C HIS A 5 17.19 -13.40 1.13
N TRP A 6 17.86 -14.56 1.01
CA TRP A 6 18.18 -15.19 -0.27
C TRP A 6 16.97 -15.46 -1.17
N LYS A 7 15.80 -15.74 -0.59
CA LYS A 7 14.55 -15.93 -1.33
C LYS A 7 14.16 -14.69 -2.16
N LYS A 8 14.51 -13.48 -1.72
CA LYS A 8 14.24 -12.23 -2.47
C LYS A 8 15.07 -12.14 -3.77
N ILE A 9 16.19 -12.86 -3.84
CA ILE A 9 17.09 -12.86 -5.00
C ILE A 9 16.71 -13.98 -5.98
N VAL A 10 16.29 -15.14 -5.48
CA VAL A 10 16.02 -16.35 -6.27
C VAL A 10 14.55 -16.48 -6.69
N SER A 11 13.63 -15.66 -6.09
CA SER A 11 12.21 -15.66 -6.47
C SER A 11 12.01 -15.15 -7.89
N ASP A 12 10.88 -15.56 -8.50
CA ASP A 12 10.51 -15.08 -9.84
C ASP A 12 10.44 -13.54 -9.84
N PRO A 13 11.22 -12.84 -10.68
CA PRO A 13 11.22 -11.39 -10.72
C PRO A 13 9.92 -10.82 -11.28
N ASN A 14 9.16 -11.58 -12.05
CA ASN A 14 8.00 -11.09 -12.80
C ASN A 14 6.67 -11.33 -12.12
N TYR A 15 6.57 -12.36 -11.25
CA TYR A 15 5.31 -12.74 -10.63
C TYR A 15 5.37 -12.70 -9.12
N LEU A 16 4.22 -12.41 -8.50
CA LEU A 16 4.08 -12.31 -7.05
C LEU A 16 4.30 -13.67 -6.38
N GLY A 17 5.29 -13.72 -5.50
CA GLY A 17 5.71 -14.90 -4.75
C GLY A 17 5.77 -14.67 -3.25
N GLU A 18 6.16 -15.72 -2.50
CA GLU A 18 6.36 -15.65 -1.04
C GLU A 18 7.37 -14.57 -0.66
N ALA A 19 8.43 -14.42 -1.44
CA ALA A 19 9.53 -13.49 -1.14
C ALA A 19 9.16 -12.00 -1.25
N ASP A 20 8.01 -11.70 -1.83
CA ASP A 20 7.48 -10.33 -1.93
C ASP A 20 6.70 -9.90 -0.68
N PHE A 21 6.60 -10.78 0.33
CA PHE A 21 5.94 -10.52 1.61
C PHE A 21 6.94 -10.60 2.75
N ASP A 22 6.78 -9.72 3.72
CA ASP A 22 7.45 -9.85 5.00
C ASP A 22 6.70 -10.84 5.90
N GLU A 23 7.35 -11.31 6.98
CA GLU A 23 6.76 -12.31 7.88
C GLU A 23 5.46 -11.78 8.51
N GLY A 24 4.36 -12.51 8.33
CA GLY A 24 3.03 -12.11 8.82
C GLY A 24 2.38 -10.96 8.05
N GLU A 25 3.01 -10.47 6.98
CA GLU A 25 2.47 -9.39 6.17
C GLU A 25 1.25 -9.87 5.35
N GLU A 26 0.21 -9.04 5.33
CA GLU A 26 -0.91 -9.18 4.41
C GLU A 26 -1.03 -7.92 3.55
N LYS A 27 -1.26 -8.09 2.25
CA LYS A 27 -1.38 -6.98 1.30
C LYS A 27 -2.82 -6.88 0.79
N VAL A 28 -3.37 -5.67 0.78
CA VAL A 28 -4.64 -5.40 0.11
C VAL A 28 -4.32 -4.83 -1.26
N ALA A 29 -4.90 -5.42 -2.29
CA ALA A 29 -4.69 -5.03 -3.67
C ALA A 29 -6.01 -4.97 -4.44
N THR A 30 -6.09 -4.06 -5.40
CA THR A 30 -7.24 -3.90 -6.29
C THR A 30 -6.95 -4.58 -7.62
N ILE A 31 -7.82 -5.45 -8.07
CA ILE A 31 -7.70 -6.08 -9.38
C ILE A 31 -7.89 -5.01 -10.46
N ALA A 32 -6.87 -4.75 -11.26
CA ALA A 32 -6.97 -3.83 -12.39
C ALA A 32 -7.51 -4.53 -13.64
N LYS A 33 -6.98 -5.72 -13.93
CA LYS A 33 -7.43 -6.56 -15.05
C LYS A 33 -7.07 -8.02 -14.81
N VAL A 34 -7.75 -8.91 -15.51
CA VAL A 34 -7.42 -10.34 -15.58
C VAL A 34 -7.07 -10.67 -17.03
N ALA A 35 -5.84 -11.10 -17.26
CA ALA A 35 -5.43 -11.67 -18.54
C ALA A 35 -5.76 -13.17 -18.53
N GLN A 36 -6.68 -13.60 -19.38
CA GLN A 36 -7.15 -15.00 -19.41
C GLN A 36 -6.10 -15.98 -19.94
N SER A 37 -5.22 -15.50 -20.82
CA SER A 37 -4.17 -16.29 -21.47
C SER A 37 -2.93 -15.45 -21.68
N GLU A 38 -2.03 -15.47 -20.70
CA GLU A 38 -0.75 -14.80 -20.76
C GLU A 38 0.37 -15.83 -20.78
N THR A 39 1.38 -15.64 -21.64
CA THR A 39 2.55 -16.52 -21.66
C THR A 39 3.39 -16.27 -20.43
N VAL A 40 3.34 -17.20 -19.50
CA VAL A 40 4.09 -17.18 -18.26
C VAL A 40 5.36 -18.00 -18.44
N VAL A 41 6.49 -17.43 -18.09
CA VAL A 41 7.80 -18.11 -18.08
C VAL A 41 8.17 -18.33 -16.62
N THR A 42 8.23 -19.59 -16.22
CA THR A 42 8.65 -20.00 -14.86
C THR A 42 9.83 -20.97 -14.98
N ALA A 43 10.37 -21.39 -13.85
CA ALA A 43 11.43 -22.41 -13.81
C ALA A 43 11.01 -23.74 -14.49
N GLU A 44 9.71 -24.01 -14.58
CA GLU A 44 9.13 -25.19 -15.25
C GLU A 44 9.00 -25.02 -16.78
N GLY A 45 9.29 -23.80 -17.30
CA GLY A 45 9.20 -23.48 -18.72
C GLY A 45 8.11 -22.46 -19.06
N LYS A 46 7.78 -22.39 -20.36
CA LYS A 46 6.75 -21.48 -20.89
C LYS A 46 5.39 -22.18 -20.86
N SER A 47 4.40 -21.53 -20.30
CA SER A 47 3.00 -22.02 -20.30
C SER A 47 2.03 -20.83 -20.40
N SER A 48 0.83 -21.08 -20.93
CA SER A 48 -0.24 -20.10 -20.93
C SER A 48 -1.07 -20.24 -19.67
N LYS A 49 -1.19 -19.16 -18.88
CA LYS A 49 -1.94 -19.14 -17.62
C LYS A 49 -2.73 -17.84 -17.51
N ALA A 50 -3.80 -17.88 -16.73
CA ALA A 50 -4.50 -16.67 -16.35
C ALA A 50 -3.70 -15.91 -15.31
N VAL A 51 -3.64 -14.58 -15.47
CA VAL A 51 -2.83 -13.68 -14.62
C VAL A 51 -3.67 -12.49 -14.19
N VAL A 52 -3.63 -12.16 -12.90
CA VAL A 52 -4.22 -10.95 -12.33
C VAL A 52 -3.17 -9.86 -12.25
N HIS A 53 -3.51 -8.70 -12.80
CA HIS A 53 -2.74 -7.46 -12.64
C HIS A 53 -3.43 -6.56 -11.63
N PHE A 54 -2.65 -5.88 -10.79
CA PHE A 54 -3.13 -5.00 -9.74
C PHE A 54 -3.01 -3.53 -10.14
N ALA A 55 -3.88 -2.70 -9.56
CA ALA A 55 -3.81 -1.26 -9.74
C ALA A 55 -2.64 -0.63 -8.96
N GLU A 56 -2.28 -1.25 -7.85
CA GLU A 56 -1.12 -0.89 -7.05
C GLU A 56 0.17 -1.39 -7.72
N ASN A 57 1.31 -0.81 -7.33
CA ASN A 57 2.63 -1.24 -7.82
C ASN A 57 3.04 -2.60 -7.21
N LEU A 58 2.28 -3.64 -7.54
CA LEU A 58 2.55 -5.02 -7.17
C LEU A 58 2.81 -5.85 -8.42
N LYS A 59 3.66 -6.87 -8.28
CA LYS A 59 3.85 -7.86 -9.34
C LYS A 59 2.53 -8.56 -9.66
N PRO A 60 2.29 -8.92 -10.93
CA PRO A 60 1.11 -9.69 -11.30
C PRO A 60 1.12 -11.07 -10.63
N MET A 61 -0.07 -11.61 -10.39
CA MET A 61 -0.25 -12.90 -9.73
C MET A 61 -0.81 -13.95 -10.70
N ILE A 62 -0.10 -15.06 -10.87
CA ILE A 62 -0.58 -16.20 -11.64
C ILE A 62 -1.78 -16.82 -10.91
N LEU A 63 -2.87 -17.02 -11.62
CA LEU A 63 -4.06 -17.69 -11.09
C LEU A 63 -3.89 -19.21 -11.10
N ASN A 64 -4.44 -19.82 -10.06
CA ASN A 64 -4.72 -21.25 -9.97
C ASN A 64 -6.14 -21.46 -9.42
N VAL A 65 -6.62 -22.67 -9.45
CA VAL A 65 -7.99 -23.01 -9.01
C VAL A 65 -8.29 -22.49 -7.61
N ALA A 66 -7.36 -22.60 -6.68
CA ALA A 66 -7.59 -22.19 -5.29
C ALA A 66 -7.69 -20.65 -5.16
N ARG A 67 -6.84 -19.90 -5.85
CA ARG A 67 -6.88 -18.44 -5.91
C ARG A 67 -8.14 -17.95 -6.60
N SER A 68 -8.51 -18.57 -7.74
CA SER A 68 -9.73 -18.21 -8.48
C SER A 68 -10.98 -18.41 -7.63
N LYS A 69 -11.13 -19.56 -6.95
CA LYS A 69 -12.26 -19.81 -6.03
C LYS A 69 -12.32 -18.83 -4.86
N ALA A 70 -11.17 -18.37 -4.36
CA ALA A 70 -11.15 -17.37 -3.30
C ALA A 70 -11.59 -15.99 -3.80
N ILE A 71 -11.15 -15.60 -5.01
CA ILE A 71 -11.57 -14.32 -5.63
C ILE A 71 -13.06 -14.37 -5.97
N GLU A 72 -13.55 -15.46 -6.57
CA GLU A 72 -14.98 -15.70 -6.83
C GLU A 72 -15.84 -15.46 -5.58
N LYS A 73 -15.41 -15.98 -4.42
CA LYS A 73 -16.12 -15.75 -3.15
C LYS A 73 -16.12 -14.27 -2.71
N VAL A 74 -15.06 -13.54 -3.00
CA VAL A 74 -14.95 -12.10 -2.67
C VAL A 74 -15.83 -11.27 -3.58
N VAL A 75 -15.80 -11.57 -4.88
CA VAL A 75 -16.55 -10.84 -5.94
C VAL A 75 -18.02 -11.23 -5.94
N GLY A 76 -18.30 -12.52 -5.76
CA GLY A 76 -19.64 -13.12 -5.92
C GLY A 76 -19.96 -13.49 -7.36
N SER A 77 -18.99 -13.50 -8.28
CA SER A 77 -19.14 -13.89 -9.68
C SER A 77 -18.00 -14.81 -10.13
N PRO A 78 -18.28 -15.87 -10.88
CA PRO A 78 -17.28 -16.77 -11.45
C PRO A 78 -16.62 -16.20 -12.72
N TYR A 79 -17.09 -15.09 -13.26
CA TYR A 79 -16.63 -14.51 -14.52
C TYR A 79 -15.49 -13.53 -14.30
N PHE A 80 -14.40 -13.67 -15.05
CA PHE A 80 -13.21 -12.82 -14.95
C PHE A 80 -13.48 -11.34 -15.27
N GLU A 81 -14.47 -11.07 -16.09
CA GLU A 81 -14.91 -9.74 -16.52
C GLU A 81 -15.48 -8.91 -15.35
N ASP A 82 -16.00 -9.57 -14.32
CA ASP A 82 -16.60 -8.93 -13.14
C ASP A 82 -15.57 -8.64 -12.02
N TRP A 83 -14.34 -9.13 -12.16
CA TRP A 83 -13.32 -9.04 -11.10
C TRP A 83 -12.60 -7.69 -11.03
N PRO A 84 -12.37 -6.95 -12.15
CA PRO A 84 -11.72 -5.65 -12.10
C PRO A 84 -12.43 -4.67 -11.14
N GLY A 85 -11.63 -3.85 -10.43
CA GLY A 85 -12.11 -2.92 -9.42
C GLY A 85 -12.33 -3.55 -8.03
N THR A 86 -12.31 -4.88 -7.91
CA THR A 86 -12.49 -5.56 -6.62
C THR A 86 -11.21 -5.53 -5.81
N ARG A 87 -11.33 -5.17 -4.54
CA ARG A 87 -10.22 -5.25 -3.56
C ARG A 87 -10.16 -6.64 -2.96
N ILE A 88 -8.99 -7.24 -2.98
CA ILE A 88 -8.69 -8.55 -2.39
C ILE A 88 -7.57 -8.43 -1.38
N GLN A 89 -7.53 -9.34 -0.43
CA GLN A 89 -6.50 -9.43 0.59
C GLN A 89 -5.62 -10.65 0.33
N LEU A 90 -4.33 -10.40 0.17
CA LEU A 90 -3.31 -11.40 -0.13
C LEU A 90 -2.53 -11.72 1.15
N TYR A 91 -2.22 -12.99 1.35
CA TYR A 91 -1.42 -13.46 2.49
C TYR A 91 -0.57 -14.66 2.09
N ILE A 92 0.41 -15.00 2.91
CA ILE A 92 1.19 -16.22 2.75
C ILE A 92 0.59 -17.33 3.61
N ASP A 93 0.30 -18.45 2.99
CA ASP A 93 -0.07 -19.68 3.66
C ASP A 93 1.14 -20.62 3.71
N HIS A 94 1.62 -20.90 4.92
CA HIS A 94 2.80 -21.74 5.17
C HIS A 94 2.46 -23.22 5.37
N GLY A 95 1.18 -23.60 5.29
CA GLY A 95 0.70 -24.94 5.58
C GLY A 95 0.29 -25.75 4.37
N ILE A 96 0.72 -25.39 3.16
CA ILE A 96 0.27 -26.05 1.93
C ILE A 96 1.06 -27.33 1.72
N LYS A 97 0.34 -28.46 1.67
CA LYS A 97 0.94 -29.75 1.29
C LYS A 97 1.02 -29.83 -0.23
N ALA A 98 2.22 -29.85 -0.79
CA ALA A 98 2.47 -30.05 -2.20
C ALA A 98 3.74 -30.89 -2.40
N PHE A 99 3.71 -31.82 -3.34
CA PHE A 99 4.85 -32.69 -3.69
C PHE A 99 5.43 -33.48 -2.50
N GLY A 100 4.61 -33.78 -1.48
CA GLY A 100 5.06 -34.50 -0.27
C GLY A 100 5.71 -33.61 0.80
N GLU A 101 5.82 -32.31 0.55
CA GLU A 101 6.40 -31.32 1.46
C GLU A 101 5.40 -30.24 1.87
N ILE A 102 5.69 -29.53 2.96
CA ILE A 102 4.96 -28.34 3.35
C ILE A 102 5.63 -27.14 2.68
N VAL A 103 4.89 -26.47 1.81
CA VAL A 103 5.36 -25.28 1.07
C VAL A 103 4.54 -24.05 1.43
N SER A 104 5.15 -22.90 1.24
CA SER A 104 4.48 -21.60 1.38
C SER A 104 4.05 -21.08 0.03
N ALA A 105 2.85 -20.49 -0.05
CA ALA A 105 2.39 -19.84 -1.25
C ALA A 105 1.46 -18.67 -0.96
N VAL A 106 1.45 -17.71 -1.89
CA VAL A 106 0.50 -16.58 -1.88
C VAL A 106 -0.92 -17.12 -2.01
N ARG A 107 -1.81 -16.67 -1.13
CA ARG A 107 -3.24 -16.99 -1.12
C ARG A 107 -4.07 -15.73 -1.09
N VAL A 108 -5.33 -15.85 -1.43
CA VAL A 108 -6.34 -14.80 -1.34
C VAL A 108 -7.30 -15.13 -0.20
N ARG A 109 -7.56 -14.17 0.69
CA ARG A 109 -8.60 -14.32 1.73
C ARG A 109 -9.97 -14.41 1.05
N PRO A 110 -10.80 -15.43 1.35
CA PRO A 110 -12.11 -15.59 0.73
C PRO A 110 -13.18 -14.69 1.36
N ARG A 111 -12.79 -13.44 1.66
CA ARG A 111 -13.64 -12.39 2.23
C ARG A 111 -13.13 -11.03 1.76
N LYS A 112 -14.03 -10.05 1.68
CA LYS A 112 -13.63 -8.67 1.38
C LYS A 112 -12.68 -8.16 2.45
N PRO A 113 -11.61 -7.43 2.06
CA PRO A 113 -10.75 -6.75 3.01
C PRO A 113 -11.60 -5.82 3.89
N ALA A 114 -11.27 -5.75 5.18
CA ALA A 114 -11.88 -4.75 6.04
C ALA A 114 -11.62 -3.35 5.46
N GLU A 115 -12.66 -2.54 5.36
CA GLU A 115 -12.49 -1.13 5.04
C GLU A 115 -11.73 -0.49 6.19
N ARG A 116 -10.49 -0.06 5.93
CA ARG A 116 -9.81 0.77 6.91
C ARG A 116 -10.53 2.10 6.96
N PRO A 117 -10.88 2.62 8.15
CA PRO A 117 -11.42 3.96 8.25
C PRO A 117 -10.44 4.92 7.57
N PRO A 118 -10.96 5.93 6.85
CA PRO A 118 -10.10 6.89 6.19
C PRO A 118 -9.18 7.54 7.21
N VAL A 119 -7.89 7.62 6.90
CA VAL A 119 -6.95 8.37 7.74
C VAL A 119 -7.34 9.83 7.68
N VAL A 120 -7.64 10.42 8.83
CA VAL A 120 -8.06 11.81 8.94
C VAL A 120 -6.90 12.72 9.33
N CYS A 121 -6.95 13.94 8.83
CA CYS A 121 -6.00 14.98 9.20
C CYS A 121 -6.20 15.38 10.65
N GLU A 122 -5.17 15.30 11.47
CA GLU A 122 -5.22 15.64 12.89
C GLU A 122 -5.49 17.15 13.14
N ARG A 123 -5.27 18.00 12.13
CA ARG A 123 -5.47 19.45 12.24
C ARG A 123 -6.87 19.91 11.79
N CYS A 124 -7.41 19.41 10.70
CA CYS A 124 -8.68 19.87 10.14
C CYS A 124 -9.78 18.79 10.09
N GLY A 125 -9.50 17.54 10.50
CA GLY A 125 -10.46 16.44 10.51
C GLY A 125 -10.86 15.91 9.12
N LYS A 126 -10.40 16.51 8.03
CA LYS A 126 -10.68 16.03 6.67
C LYS A 126 -9.94 14.71 6.38
N PRO A 127 -10.51 13.80 5.57
CA PRO A 127 -9.81 12.59 5.16
C PRO A 127 -8.56 12.96 4.35
N ILE A 128 -7.45 12.32 4.69
CA ILE A 128 -6.20 12.46 3.95
C ILE A 128 -6.33 11.67 2.67
N GLN A 129 -6.11 12.33 1.55
CA GLN A 129 -6.10 11.69 0.23
C GLN A 129 -4.66 11.34 -0.17
N GLY A 130 -4.51 10.23 -0.89
CA GLY A 130 -3.26 9.92 -1.56
C GLY A 130 -3.00 10.90 -2.72
N GLY A 131 -1.75 11.07 -3.09
CA GLY A 131 -1.36 11.92 -4.19
C GLY A 131 0.00 11.53 -4.77
N GLY A 132 0.23 11.79 -6.06
CA GLY A 132 1.49 11.47 -6.72
C GLY A 132 1.85 9.97 -6.68
N GLY A 133 0.86 9.08 -6.78
CA GLY A 133 1.06 7.62 -6.71
C GLY A 133 1.29 7.08 -5.30
N LYS A 134 1.11 7.90 -4.27
CA LYS A 134 1.25 7.50 -2.85
C LYS A 134 -0.10 7.31 -2.20
N SER A 135 -0.24 6.32 -1.32
CA SER A 135 -1.46 6.07 -0.55
C SER A 135 -1.68 7.14 0.54
N ALA A 136 -2.93 7.26 1.04
CA ALA A 136 -3.26 8.13 2.16
C ALA A 136 -2.44 7.80 3.42
N ASP A 137 -2.22 6.50 3.69
CA ASP A 137 -1.38 6.04 4.81
C ASP A 137 0.07 6.54 4.68
N TYR A 138 0.63 6.50 3.46
CA TYR A 138 1.97 7.01 3.21
C TYR A 138 2.04 8.53 3.46
N VAL A 139 1.07 9.28 2.95
CA VAL A 139 1.01 10.74 3.17
C VAL A 139 0.91 11.05 4.65
N ALA A 140 0.06 10.36 5.39
CA ALA A 140 -0.09 10.51 6.83
C ALA A 140 1.20 10.19 7.60
N ALA A 141 1.86 9.07 7.26
CA ALA A 141 3.13 8.69 7.88
C ALA A 141 4.24 9.70 7.58
N TYR A 142 4.33 10.16 6.33
CA TYR A 142 5.30 11.15 5.91
C TYR A 142 5.11 12.49 6.64
N THR A 143 3.87 13.00 6.70
CA THR A 143 3.57 14.27 7.36
C THR A 143 3.76 14.18 8.87
N ARG A 144 3.43 13.02 9.48
CA ARG A 144 3.71 12.79 10.90
C ARG A 144 5.20 12.81 11.20
N LYS A 145 6.02 12.18 10.35
CA LYS A 145 7.48 12.21 10.51
C LYS A 145 8.06 13.62 10.34
N LYS A 146 7.51 14.42 9.42
CA LYS A 146 8.06 15.75 9.06
C LYS A 146 7.52 16.88 9.95
N TYR A 147 6.25 16.81 10.36
CA TYR A 147 5.55 17.90 11.06
C TYR A 147 4.99 17.49 12.43
N GLY A 148 5.22 16.24 12.87
CA GLY A 148 4.75 15.73 14.16
C GLY A 148 3.28 15.30 14.18
N ALA A 149 2.51 15.49 13.09
CA ALA A 149 1.10 15.14 12.99
C ALA A 149 0.75 14.62 11.60
N ALA A 150 -0.29 13.76 11.51
CA ALA A 150 -0.82 13.33 10.23
C ALA A 150 -1.65 14.45 9.60
N LEU A 151 -1.13 15.07 8.53
CA LEU A 151 -1.72 16.24 7.89
C LEU A 151 -2.16 15.92 6.45
N CYS A 152 -3.30 16.51 6.03
CA CYS A 152 -3.65 16.56 4.62
C CYS A 152 -2.73 17.53 3.87
N TRP A 153 -2.75 17.52 2.54
CA TRP A 153 -1.88 18.34 1.73
C TRP A 153 -2.00 19.85 2.06
N GLU A 154 -3.21 20.36 2.22
CA GLU A 154 -3.48 21.76 2.57
C GLU A 154 -2.81 22.17 3.90
N CYS A 155 -3.05 21.35 4.94
CA CYS A 155 -2.47 21.62 6.26
C CYS A 155 -0.95 21.42 6.31
N ALA A 156 -0.41 20.52 5.49
CA ALA A 156 1.02 20.29 5.39
C ALA A 156 1.73 21.44 4.67
N THR A 157 1.12 22.02 3.62
CA THR A 157 1.63 23.20 2.94
C THR A 157 1.61 24.44 3.84
N GLU A 158 0.60 24.61 4.67
CA GLU A 158 0.56 25.68 5.68
C GLU A 158 1.63 25.47 6.77
N ALA A 159 1.83 24.23 7.22
CA ALA A 159 2.87 23.89 8.20
C ALA A 159 4.29 24.05 7.63
N ALA A 160 4.45 24.00 6.31
CA ALA A 160 5.71 24.19 5.62
C ALA A 160 6.08 25.66 5.40
N LYS A 161 5.14 26.61 5.56
CA LYS A 161 5.44 28.04 5.49
C LYS A 161 6.31 28.42 6.67
N PRO A 162 7.42 29.15 6.47
CA PRO A 162 8.19 29.69 7.59
C PRO A 162 7.26 30.56 8.44
N LYS A 163 7.30 30.39 9.75
CA LYS A 163 6.67 31.32 10.67
C LYS A 163 7.44 32.66 10.48
N ASP A 164 6.81 33.61 9.82
CA ASP A 164 7.30 34.97 9.81
C ASP A 164 7.46 35.41 11.28
N GLU A 165 8.66 35.85 11.59
CA GLU A 165 9.02 36.36 12.91
C GLU A 165 8.01 37.44 13.29
N VAL A 166 7.26 37.19 14.35
CA VAL A 166 6.51 38.24 15.03
C VAL A 166 7.55 39.23 15.53
N LYS A 167 7.67 40.38 14.85
CA LYS A 167 8.38 41.51 15.38
C LYS A 167 7.63 41.89 16.65
N GLU A 168 8.21 41.62 17.80
CA GLU A 168 7.86 42.30 19.04
C GLU A 168 8.16 43.79 18.83
N ASP A 169 7.08 44.59 18.77
CA ASP A 169 7.16 46.05 18.93
C ASP A 169 7.70 46.32 20.34
N ALA A 170 8.94 46.77 20.39
CA ALA A 170 9.51 47.31 21.62
C ALA A 170 8.75 48.60 21.99
N PRO A 171 8.29 48.76 23.25
CA PRO A 171 7.68 50.01 23.66
C PRO A 171 8.73 51.13 23.67
N ASP A 172 8.38 52.19 22.97
CA ASP A 172 9.11 53.46 22.89
C ASP A 172 9.12 54.09 24.29
N VAL A 173 10.28 54.07 24.95
CA VAL A 173 10.50 54.76 26.20
C VAL A 173 10.86 56.21 25.85
N GLN A 174 9.87 57.07 25.93
CA GLN A 174 10.12 58.50 25.87
C GLN A 174 10.83 58.97 27.15
N ASP A 175 12.09 59.32 27.04
CA ASP A 175 12.85 60.06 28.01
C ASP A 175 12.31 61.48 28.08
N GLU A 176 11.54 61.80 29.10
CA GLU A 176 11.28 63.19 29.50
C GLU A 176 12.53 63.73 30.20
N ALA A 177 13.27 64.50 29.45
CA ALA A 177 14.29 65.36 30.02
C ALA A 177 13.62 66.58 30.70
N ASP A 178 13.60 66.54 32.00
CA ASP A 178 13.26 67.74 32.84
C ASP A 178 14.47 68.65 32.92
N ALA A 179 14.26 69.90 32.49
CA ALA A 179 15.19 71.00 32.62
C ALA A 179 14.79 71.85 33.85
N GLY A 180 15.74 71.99 34.80
CA GLY A 180 15.67 72.90 35.88
C GLY A 180 17.04 73.43 36.23
#